data_fc42d764f5f7385ffdb5bf447f6e470b
#
_entry.id   fc42d764f5f7385ffdb5bf447f6e470b
#
_cell.length_a   1.000
_cell.length_b   1.000
_cell.length_c   1.000
_cell.angle_alpha   90.00
_cell.angle_beta   90.00
_cell.angle_gamma   90.00
#
_symmetry.space_group_name_H-M   'P 1'
#
loop_
_entity.id
_entity.type
_entity.pdbx_description
1 polymer ?
#
loop_
_entity_poly.entity_id
_entity_poly.type
_entity_poly.pdbx_seq_one_letter_code
_entity_poly.pdbx_strand_id
1 'polypeptide(L)'
;GYTKYSFLSKVDANLTKTTNLSLKLNQVIVDNDGPGLSDNNSLWTAQANLTPVTMPVKYSNGQLSSYGKNSDQISPYVQLNEMGYKQNRRLNTDLSVIINQNLDFITKGLKLRGMFSYSGQSEHNTTHFKRPDVYIAKGRYADGSLHTERTIEKKDEEYAQKVIFNRNYYWELNGSYNRKFGDHSLGALLMFYLQSKSYSYKDNADIKSVIAAIPYRNEALSGRVTYGYKDTYFTEFNLGYTGSEQFQTGHRFGWFPAISGGWIPTQY
;
A
#
# COMPACT_ATOMS: atom_id res chain seq x y z
N GLY A 1 -4.56 4.04 -19.51
CA GLY A 1 -4.50 5.36 -18.86
C GLY A 1 -4.14 5.28 -17.39
N TYR A 2 -3.64 6.38 -16.85
CA TYR A 2 -3.34 6.51 -15.42
C TYR A 2 -3.98 7.79 -14.89
N THR A 3 -4.83 7.65 -13.87
CA THR A 3 -5.48 8.79 -13.24
C THR A 3 -5.35 8.66 -11.72
N LYS A 4 -4.97 9.76 -11.06
CA LYS A 4 -4.82 9.80 -9.60
C LYS A 4 -5.60 10.97 -9.03
N TYR A 5 -6.46 10.67 -8.07
CA TYR A 5 -7.14 11.67 -7.25
C TYR A 5 -6.60 11.57 -5.81
N SER A 6 -6.33 12.73 -5.21
CA SER A 6 -5.87 12.79 -3.82
C SER A 6 -6.72 13.82 -3.07
N PHE A 7 -7.28 13.38 -1.96
CA PHE A 7 -8.03 14.22 -1.04
C PHE A 7 -7.38 14.17 0.34
N LEU A 8 -7.00 15.33 0.86
CA LEU A 8 -6.45 15.48 2.19
C LEU A 8 -7.28 16.50 2.96
N SER A 9 -7.81 16.09 4.10
CA SER A 9 -8.49 16.96 5.05
C SER A 9 -7.83 16.85 6.42
N LYS A 10 -7.60 17.98 7.06
CA LYS A 10 -7.14 18.06 8.44
C LYS A 10 -7.97 19.11 9.18
N VAL A 11 -8.50 18.72 10.32
CA VAL A 11 -9.26 19.60 11.21
C VAL A 11 -8.65 19.51 12.60
N ASP A 12 -8.25 20.65 13.13
CA ASP A 12 -7.80 20.81 14.52
C ASP A 12 -8.82 21.68 15.27
N ALA A 13 -9.37 21.16 16.35
CA ALA A 13 -10.39 21.83 17.14
C ALA A 13 -10.01 21.84 18.63
N ASN A 14 -10.06 23.00 19.24
CA ASN A 14 -9.94 23.13 20.68
C ASN A 14 -11.32 22.92 21.30
N LEU A 15 -11.58 21.70 21.81
CA LEU A 15 -12.86 21.35 22.44
C LEU A 15 -13.04 22.09 23.76
N THR A 16 -11.93 22.27 24.49
CA THR A 16 -11.86 23.04 25.71
C THR A 16 -10.53 23.81 25.75
N LYS A 17 -10.29 24.61 26.79
CA LYS A 17 -8.98 25.28 26.99
C LYS A 17 -7.82 24.31 27.19
N THR A 18 -8.12 23.06 27.55
CA THR A 18 -7.11 22.03 27.85
C THR A 18 -7.20 20.80 26.96
N THR A 19 -8.22 20.71 26.09
CA THR A 19 -8.48 19.55 25.21
C THR A 19 -8.43 19.99 23.75
N ASN A 20 -7.58 19.37 22.99
CA ASN A 20 -7.47 19.54 21.53
C ASN A 20 -7.79 18.21 20.82
N LEU A 21 -8.63 18.29 19.79
CA LEU A 21 -8.96 17.18 18.88
C LEU A 21 -8.37 17.48 17.52
N SER A 22 -7.62 16.52 16.96
CA SER A 22 -7.13 16.57 15.58
C SER A 22 -7.73 15.41 14.80
N LEU A 23 -8.36 15.72 13.67
CA LEU A 23 -8.88 14.76 12.71
C LEU A 23 -8.08 14.90 11.40
N LYS A 24 -7.59 13.79 10.85
CA LYS A 24 -6.91 13.77 9.57
C LYS A 24 -7.50 12.65 8.72
N LEU A 25 -7.93 12.99 7.52
CA LEU A 25 -8.35 12.05 6.47
C LEU A 25 -7.49 12.27 5.24
N ASN A 26 -6.83 11.22 4.78
CA ASN A 26 -6.13 11.18 3.51
C ASN A 26 -6.73 10.05 2.67
N GLN A 27 -7.19 10.39 1.48
CA GLN A 27 -7.76 9.42 0.56
C GLN A 27 -7.10 9.57 -0.81
N VAL A 28 -6.61 8.47 -1.35
CA VAL A 28 -5.95 8.42 -2.66
C VAL A 28 -6.63 7.36 -3.50
N ILE A 29 -7.18 7.76 -4.64
CA ILE A 29 -7.74 6.86 -5.65
C ILE A 29 -6.79 6.86 -6.84
N VAL A 30 -6.40 5.67 -7.27
CA VAL A 30 -5.57 5.46 -8.47
C VAL A 30 -6.33 4.53 -9.40
N ASP A 31 -6.64 5.02 -10.59
CA ASP A 31 -7.17 4.24 -11.70
C ASP A 31 -6.07 4.02 -12.73
N ASN A 32 -5.81 2.77 -13.05
CA ASN A 32 -4.83 2.38 -14.05
C ASN A 32 -5.50 1.43 -15.05
N ASP A 33 -5.74 1.95 -16.26
CA ASP A 33 -6.41 1.22 -17.34
C ASP A 33 -5.41 0.91 -18.44
N GLY A 34 -5.44 -0.31 -18.94
CA GLY A 34 -4.58 -0.79 -20.00
C GLY A 34 -5.27 -1.80 -20.90
N PRO A 35 -4.60 -2.23 -21.99
CA PRO A 35 -5.09 -3.30 -22.85
C PRO A 35 -5.13 -4.63 -22.10
N GLY A 36 -5.96 -5.56 -22.56
CA GLY A 36 -6.16 -6.88 -21.96
C GLY A 36 -4.96 -7.85 -22.08
N LEU A 37 -3.75 -7.35 -22.29
CA LEU A 37 -2.53 -8.13 -22.41
C LEU A 37 -2.12 -8.80 -21.10
N SER A 38 -1.57 -10.00 -21.20
CA SER A 38 -0.95 -10.67 -20.04
C SER A 38 0.32 -9.98 -19.60
N ASP A 39 1.08 -9.44 -20.55
CA ASP A 39 2.36 -8.76 -20.34
C ASP A 39 2.53 -7.59 -21.33
N ASN A 40 3.00 -6.44 -20.83
CA ASN A 40 3.29 -5.27 -21.67
C ASN A 40 4.56 -5.47 -22.53
N ASN A 41 5.43 -6.41 -22.20
CA ASN A 41 6.64 -6.69 -22.97
C ASN A 41 6.31 -7.21 -24.37
N SER A 42 5.20 -7.95 -24.53
CA SER A 42 4.75 -8.42 -25.86
C SER A 42 4.45 -7.27 -26.82
N LEU A 43 3.89 -6.17 -26.31
CA LEU A 43 3.62 -4.96 -27.10
C LEU A 43 4.92 -4.29 -27.55
N TRP A 44 5.88 -4.11 -26.65
CA TRP A 44 7.17 -3.50 -26.97
C TRP A 44 7.99 -4.36 -27.92
N THR A 45 7.96 -5.70 -27.74
CA THR A 45 8.60 -6.65 -28.65
C THR A 45 7.98 -6.58 -30.03
N ALA A 46 6.65 -6.56 -30.13
CA ALA A 46 5.97 -6.40 -31.41
C ALA A 46 6.33 -5.07 -32.08
N GLN A 47 6.35 -3.97 -31.33
CA GLN A 47 6.70 -2.65 -31.83
C GLN A 47 8.15 -2.57 -32.34
N ALA A 48 9.09 -3.23 -31.65
CA ALA A 48 10.50 -3.27 -32.05
C ALA A 48 10.76 -4.13 -33.30
N ASN A 49 9.96 -5.18 -33.49
CA ASN A 49 10.12 -6.13 -34.62
C ASN A 49 9.34 -5.72 -35.87
N LEU A 50 8.51 -4.70 -35.80
CA LEU A 50 7.63 -4.31 -36.92
C LEU A 50 7.99 -2.92 -37.44
N THR A 51 7.98 -2.85 -38.78
CA THR A 51 8.01 -1.57 -39.49
C THR A 51 6.70 -1.38 -40.26
N PRO A 52 6.32 -0.14 -40.62
CA PRO A 52 5.10 0.11 -41.40
C PRO A 52 5.04 -0.67 -42.73
N VAL A 53 6.18 -1.08 -43.25
CA VAL A 53 6.30 -1.82 -44.55
C VAL A 53 6.17 -3.34 -44.32
N THR A 54 6.44 -3.83 -43.11
CA THR A 54 6.47 -5.29 -42.85
C THR A 54 5.07 -5.91 -42.91
N MET A 55 4.05 -5.17 -42.47
CA MET A 55 2.71 -5.71 -42.29
C MET A 55 1.67 -4.57 -42.20
N PRO A 56 0.52 -4.67 -42.89
CA PRO A 56 -0.58 -3.75 -42.69
C PRO A 56 -1.28 -4.03 -41.36
N VAL A 57 -2.00 -3.04 -40.81
CA VAL A 57 -2.87 -3.22 -39.63
C VAL A 57 -4.03 -4.19 -39.97
N LYS A 58 -4.67 -3.97 -41.11
CA LYS A 58 -5.72 -4.81 -41.68
C LYS A 58 -5.45 -5.03 -43.14
N TYR A 59 -5.80 -6.21 -43.63
CA TYR A 59 -5.80 -6.51 -45.07
C TYR A 59 -7.02 -5.84 -45.77
N SER A 60 -6.95 -5.78 -47.11
CA SER A 60 -8.03 -5.20 -47.93
C SER A 60 -9.39 -5.91 -47.76
N ASN A 61 -9.38 -7.16 -47.34
CA ASN A 61 -10.57 -7.96 -47.04
C ASN A 61 -11.07 -7.77 -45.58
N GLY A 62 -10.49 -6.84 -44.83
CA GLY A 62 -10.87 -6.53 -43.42
C GLY A 62 -10.24 -7.45 -42.38
N GLN A 63 -9.49 -8.48 -42.76
CA GLN A 63 -8.84 -9.39 -41.81
C GLN A 63 -7.68 -8.70 -41.09
N LEU A 64 -7.58 -8.98 -39.77
CA LEU A 64 -6.49 -8.51 -38.94
C LEU A 64 -5.20 -9.26 -39.21
N SER A 65 -4.07 -8.58 -39.25
CA SER A 65 -2.79 -9.16 -39.63
C SER A 65 -1.96 -9.59 -38.41
N SER A 66 -1.13 -10.62 -38.66
CA SER A 66 -0.04 -11.05 -37.77
C SER A 66 1.26 -11.14 -38.53
N TYR A 67 2.39 -11.13 -37.82
CA TYR A 67 3.71 -11.31 -38.45
C TYR A 67 4.33 -12.68 -38.15
N GLY A 68 3.59 -13.55 -37.46
CA GLY A 68 4.01 -14.92 -37.18
C GLY A 68 2.89 -15.75 -36.59
N LYS A 69 3.23 -16.94 -36.11
CA LYS A 69 2.27 -17.93 -35.58
C LYS A 69 2.20 -17.94 -34.04
N ASN A 70 3.13 -17.29 -33.37
CA ASN A 70 3.13 -17.24 -31.93
C ASN A 70 2.17 -16.16 -31.40
N SER A 71 1.62 -16.36 -30.21
CA SER A 71 0.64 -15.50 -29.61
C SER A 71 1.13 -14.06 -29.30
N ASP A 72 2.44 -13.85 -29.28
CA ASP A 72 3.13 -12.58 -29.14
C ASP A 72 3.42 -11.89 -30.49
N GLN A 73 3.28 -12.61 -31.61
CA GLN A 73 3.53 -12.10 -32.95
C GLN A 73 2.27 -11.49 -33.60
N ILE A 74 1.47 -10.85 -32.78
CA ILE A 74 0.26 -10.14 -33.15
C ILE A 74 0.58 -8.63 -33.29
N SER A 75 -0.08 -7.97 -34.25
CA SER A 75 0.11 -6.54 -34.48
C SER A 75 -0.11 -5.73 -33.21
N PRO A 76 0.70 -4.69 -32.94
CA PRO A 76 0.48 -3.77 -31.82
C PRO A 76 -0.91 -3.16 -31.81
N TYR A 77 -1.48 -2.89 -32.99
CA TYR A 77 -2.86 -2.38 -33.11
C TYR A 77 -3.87 -3.39 -32.53
N VAL A 78 -3.75 -4.66 -32.85
CA VAL A 78 -4.64 -5.72 -32.36
C VAL A 78 -4.47 -5.87 -30.85
N GLN A 79 -3.22 -5.85 -30.38
CA GLN A 79 -2.91 -5.94 -28.96
C GLN A 79 -3.53 -4.81 -28.14
N LEU A 80 -3.53 -3.59 -28.67
CA LEU A 80 -4.06 -2.42 -27.98
C LEU A 80 -5.59 -2.29 -28.07
N ASN A 81 -6.19 -2.69 -29.19
CA ASN A 81 -7.59 -2.32 -29.48
C ASN A 81 -8.55 -3.52 -29.49
N GLU A 82 -8.05 -4.74 -29.71
CA GLU A 82 -8.91 -5.90 -29.99
C GLU A 82 -8.77 -7.02 -28.92
N MET A 83 -7.86 -6.88 -27.96
CA MET A 83 -7.58 -7.92 -26.97
C MET A 83 -8.24 -7.68 -25.61
N GLY A 84 -9.22 -6.78 -25.55
CA GLY A 84 -9.92 -6.46 -24.31
C GLY A 84 -9.22 -5.39 -23.47
N TYR A 85 -9.43 -5.42 -22.17
CA TYR A 85 -8.91 -4.38 -21.27
C TYR A 85 -8.55 -4.94 -19.89
N LYS A 86 -7.69 -4.22 -19.19
CA LYS A 86 -7.43 -4.38 -17.76
C LYS A 86 -7.72 -3.07 -17.05
N GLN A 87 -8.40 -3.16 -15.92
CA GLN A 87 -8.64 -2.04 -15.03
C GLN A 87 -8.12 -2.39 -13.65
N ASN A 88 -7.26 -1.55 -13.10
CA ASN A 88 -6.81 -1.64 -11.72
C ASN A 88 -7.21 -0.35 -11.01
N ARG A 89 -8.16 -0.46 -10.11
CA ARG A 89 -8.57 0.63 -9.24
C ARG A 89 -8.08 0.38 -7.83
N ARG A 90 -7.23 1.27 -7.33
CA ARG A 90 -6.71 1.23 -5.96
C ARG A 90 -7.24 2.42 -5.16
N LEU A 91 -7.82 2.12 -4.01
CA LEU A 91 -8.26 3.09 -3.02
C LEU A 91 -7.42 2.92 -1.77
N ASN A 92 -6.69 3.96 -1.37
CA ASN A 92 -6.01 4.04 -0.08
C ASN A 92 -6.72 5.07 0.79
N THR A 93 -7.06 4.70 2.01
CA THR A 93 -7.72 5.56 2.99
C THR A 93 -6.94 5.51 4.30
N ASP A 94 -6.47 6.67 4.77
CA ASP A 94 -5.85 6.84 6.07
C ASP A 94 -6.67 7.83 6.89
N LEU A 95 -7.19 7.36 8.02
CA LEU A 95 -7.91 8.16 9.00
C LEU A 95 -7.11 8.18 10.30
N SER A 96 -6.94 9.35 10.89
CA SER A 96 -6.34 9.49 12.22
C SER A 96 -7.17 10.42 13.07
N VAL A 97 -7.43 10.01 14.30
CA VAL A 97 -8.10 10.79 15.35
C VAL A 97 -7.13 10.90 16.52
N ILE A 98 -6.78 12.12 16.91
CA ILE A 98 -5.86 12.39 18.00
C ILE A 98 -6.54 13.31 19.00
N ILE A 99 -6.53 12.93 20.27
CA ILE A 99 -6.99 13.75 21.38
C ILE A 99 -5.80 14.05 22.27
N ASN A 100 -5.52 15.33 22.48
CA ASN A 100 -4.50 15.79 23.41
C ASN A 100 -5.20 16.49 24.57
N GLN A 101 -4.89 16.07 25.78
CA GLN A 101 -5.40 16.63 27.02
C GLN A 101 -4.24 17.17 27.84
N ASN A 102 -4.25 18.48 28.11
CA ASN A 102 -3.36 19.08 29.09
C ASN A 102 -3.97 18.89 30.49
N LEU A 103 -3.19 18.31 31.40
CA LEU A 103 -3.58 17.99 32.75
C LEU A 103 -2.84 18.87 33.81
N ASP A 104 -2.40 20.06 33.41
CA ASP A 104 -1.71 21.02 34.31
C ASP A 104 -2.54 21.40 35.55
N PHE A 105 -3.86 21.21 35.50
CA PHE A 105 -4.76 21.40 36.62
C PHE A 105 -4.60 20.30 37.71
N ILE A 106 -4.05 19.13 37.36
CA ILE A 106 -3.69 18.07 38.31
C ILE A 106 -2.26 18.30 38.78
N THR A 107 -1.33 18.40 37.85
CA THR A 107 0.07 18.73 38.10
C THR A 107 0.71 19.36 36.86
N LYS A 108 1.48 20.42 37.03
CA LYS A 108 2.14 21.13 35.93
C LYS A 108 3.05 20.20 35.16
N GLY A 109 2.91 20.19 33.82
CA GLY A 109 3.71 19.40 32.91
C GLY A 109 3.15 18.00 32.61
N LEU A 110 1.99 17.62 33.13
CA LEU A 110 1.30 16.38 32.84
C LEU A 110 0.43 16.54 31.58
N LYS A 111 0.57 15.63 30.65
CA LYS A 111 -0.25 15.58 29.41
C LYS A 111 -0.66 14.14 29.12
N LEU A 112 -1.85 13.98 28.58
CA LEU A 112 -2.37 12.72 28.07
C LEU A 112 -2.64 12.87 26.58
N ARG A 113 -2.29 11.86 25.79
CA ARG A 113 -2.59 11.78 24.36
C ARG A 113 -3.17 10.42 24.03
N GLY A 114 -4.33 10.44 23.37
CA GLY A 114 -4.92 9.27 22.74
C GLY A 114 -4.85 9.40 21.22
N MET A 115 -4.57 8.32 20.52
CA MET A 115 -4.58 8.26 19.07
C MET A 115 -5.26 6.99 18.59
N PHE A 116 -6.17 7.14 17.64
CA PHE A 116 -6.68 6.05 16.82
C PHE A 116 -6.29 6.31 15.37
N SER A 117 -5.80 5.29 14.68
CA SER A 117 -5.52 5.38 13.25
C SER A 117 -6.05 4.13 12.54
N TYR A 118 -6.64 4.38 11.38
CA TYR A 118 -7.08 3.37 10.44
C TYR A 118 -6.42 3.61 9.10
N SER A 119 -5.77 2.58 8.55
CA SER A 119 -5.29 2.56 7.17
C SER A 119 -5.93 1.41 6.43
N GLY A 120 -6.61 1.71 5.33
CA GLY A 120 -7.24 0.75 4.45
C GLY A 120 -6.71 0.87 3.02
N GLN A 121 -6.43 -0.27 2.40
CA GLN A 121 -6.15 -0.36 0.98
C GLN A 121 -7.13 -1.33 0.36
N SER A 122 -7.89 -0.87 -0.62
CA SER A 122 -8.75 -1.70 -1.46
C SER A 122 -8.25 -1.63 -2.90
N GLU A 123 -8.08 -2.79 -3.52
CA GLU A 123 -7.64 -2.89 -4.90
C GLU A 123 -8.60 -3.82 -5.66
N HIS A 124 -9.17 -3.28 -6.73
CA HIS A 124 -10.07 -3.98 -7.64
C HIS A 124 -9.38 -4.15 -8.98
N ASN A 125 -9.04 -5.39 -9.30
CA ASN A 125 -8.45 -5.76 -10.57
C ASN A 125 -9.53 -6.43 -11.42
N THR A 126 -9.88 -5.83 -12.55
CA THR A 126 -10.77 -6.40 -13.55
C THR A 126 -9.96 -6.67 -14.81
N THR A 127 -10.04 -7.88 -15.31
CA THR A 127 -9.43 -8.26 -16.57
C THR A 127 -10.51 -8.81 -17.48
N HIS A 128 -10.66 -8.21 -18.63
CA HIS A 128 -11.46 -8.70 -19.73
C HIS A 128 -10.50 -9.01 -20.88
N PHE A 129 -10.34 -10.28 -21.22
CA PHE A 129 -9.47 -10.74 -22.26
C PHE A 129 -10.27 -11.36 -23.37
N LYS A 130 -9.95 -11.04 -24.61
CA LYS A 130 -10.38 -11.70 -25.83
C LYS A 130 -9.27 -11.65 -26.85
N ARG A 131 -9.32 -12.49 -27.86
CA ARG A 131 -8.39 -12.43 -28.97
C ARG A 131 -9.11 -12.76 -30.26
N PRO A 132 -9.07 -11.89 -31.28
CA PRO A 132 -9.64 -12.18 -32.59
C PRO A 132 -8.77 -13.18 -33.38
N ASP A 133 -9.35 -13.77 -34.44
CA ASP A 133 -8.57 -14.43 -35.48
C ASP A 133 -7.62 -13.43 -36.14
N VAL A 134 -6.38 -13.85 -36.37
CA VAL A 134 -5.40 -13.08 -37.12
C VAL A 134 -4.76 -13.91 -38.24
N TYR A 135 -4.35 -13.24 -39.30
CA TYR A 135 -4.01 -13.84 -40.57
C TYR A 135 -2.66 -13.33 -41.08
N ILE A 136 -2.02 -14.13 -41.93
CA ILE A 136 -0.85 -13.73 -42.70
C ILE A 136 -1.20 -13.84 -44.20
N ALA A 137 -0.78 -12.86 -44.98
CA ALA A 137 -0.94 -12.92 -46.44
C ALA A 137 0.14 -13.84 -47.06
N LYS A 138 -0.29 -14.76 -47.91
CA LYS A 138 0.58 -15.68 -48.63
C LYS A 138 0.76 -15.29 -50.12
N GLY A 139 -0.08 -14.38 -50.60
CA GLY A 139 -0.06 -13.96 -52.00
C GLY A 139 -1.45 -13.54 -52.47
N ARG A 140 -1.65 -13.63 -53.78
CA ARG A 140 -2.95 -13.40 -54.40
C ARG A 140 -3.34 -14.58 -55.27
N TYR A 141 -4.63 -14.85 -55.34
CA TYR A 141 -5.19 -15.80 -56.31
C TYR A 141 -5.16 -15.24 -57.73
N ALA A 142 -5.45 -16.07 -58.71
CA ALA A 142 -5.47 -15.68 -60.13
C ALA A 142 -6.53 -14.61 -60.46
N ASP A 143 -7.59 -14.53 -59.65
CA ASP A 143 -8.66 -13.51 -59.73
C ASP A 143 -8.27 -12.18 -59.06
N GLY A 144 -7.04 -12.07 -58.52
CA GLY A 144 -6.54 -10.90 -57.82
C GLY A 144 -6.96 -10.81 -56.34
N SER A 145 -7.82 -11.68 -55.82
CA SER A 145 -8.20 -11.74 -54.43
C SER A 145 -7.03 -12.13 -53.51
N LEU A 146 -7.04 -11.69 -52.26
CA LEU A 146 -5.97 -11.93 -51.33
C LEU A 146 -6.04 -13.36 -50.76
N HIS A 147 -4.93 -14.10 -50.90
CA HIS A 147 -4.78 -15.39 -50.23
C HIS A 147 -4.19 -15.21 -48.84
N THR A 148 -4.96 -15.52 -47.81
CA THR A 148 -4.55 -15.40 -46.43
C THR A 148 -4.64 -16.75 -45.71
N GLU A 149 -3.74 -16.98 -44.76
CA GLU A 149 -3.75 -18.12 -43.86
C GLU A 149 -4.00 -17.63 -42.44
N ARG A 150 -4.95 -18.24 -41.72
CA ARG A 150 -5.16 -17.97 -40.28
C ARG A 150 -3.97 -18.53 -39.51
N THR A 151 -3.28 -17.66 -38.75
CA THR A 151 -2.08 -18.04 -38.00
C THR A 151 -2.39 -18.25 -36.52
N ILE A 152 -3.30 -17.48 -35.98
CA ILE A 152 -3.70 -17.55 -34.58
C ILE A 152 -5.22 -17.54 -34.52
N GLU A 153 -5.78 -18.53 -33.84
CA GLU A 153 -7.21 -18.68 -33.66
C GLU A 153 -7.76 -17.73 -32.58
N LYS A 154 -9.00 -17.28 -32.78
CA LYS A 154 -9.69 -16.49 -31.78
C LYS A 154 -9.71 -17.20 -30.43
N LYS A 155 -9.70 -16.42 -29.37
CA LYS A 155 -9.98 -16.87 -28.02
C LYS A 155 -11.25 -16.17 -27.56
N ASP A 156 -12.22 -16.94 -27.06
CA ASP A 156 -13.46 -16.39 -26.54
C ASP A 156 -13.22 -15.47 -25.33
N GLU A 157 -14.19 -14.66 -25.03
CA GLU A 157 -14.10 -13.68 -23.96
C GLU A 157 -13.92 -14.37 -22.60
N GLU A 158 -12.89 -13.94 -21.87
CA GLU A 158 -12.63 -14.33 -20.49
C GLU A 158 -12.74 -13.12 -19.60
N TYR A 159 -13.48 -13.23 -18.54
CA TYR A 159 -13.64 -12.18 -17.54
C TYR A 159 -13.12 -12.70 -16.20
N ALA A 160 -12.22 -11.96 -15.59
CA ALA A 160 -11.71 -12.25 -14.26
C ALA A 160 -11.75 -10.98 -13.39
N GLN A 161 -12.18 -11.14 -12.15
CA GLN A 161 -12.18 -10.07 -11.16
C GLN A 161 -11.48 -10.54 -9.90
N LYS A 162 -10.58 -9.70 -9.38
CA LYS A 162 -9.87 -9.93 -8.13
C LYS A 162 -9.98 -8.71 -7.25
N VAL A 163 -10.40 -8.91 -6.00
CA VAL A 163 -10.47 -7.86 -4.99
C VAL A 163 -9.46 -8.18 -3.90
N ILE A 164 -8.63 -7.20 -3.58
CA ILE A 164 -7.65 -7.25 -2.48
C ILE A 164 -8.06 -6.18 -1.48
N PHE A 165 -8.11 -6.55 -0.23
CA PHE A 165 -8.45 -5.62 0.84
C PHE A 165 -7.50 -5.81 2.03
N ASN A 166 -6.72 -4.78 2.34
CA ASN A 166 -5.81 -4.75 3.47
C ASN A 166 -6.26 -3.67 4.43
N ARG A 167 -6.15 -3.93 5.72
CA ARG A 167 -6.52 -2.97 6.76
C ARG A 167 -5.54 -3.03 7.93
N ASN A 168 -5.30 -1.87 8.53
CA ASN A 168 -4.49 -1.72 9.71
C ASN A 168 -5.22 -0.81 10.71
N TYR A 169 -5.39 -1.27 11.93
CA TYR A 169 -5.89 -0.51 13.07
C TYR A 169 -4.74 -0.28 14.03
N TYR A 170 -4.64 0.95 14.51
CA TYR A 170 -3.65 1.34 15.49
C TYR A 170 -4.31 2.18 16.57
N TRP A 171 -4.07 1.81 17.82
CA TRP A 171 -4.50 2.51 19.01
C TRP A 171 -3.29 2.84 19.86
N GLU A 172 -3.23 4.05 20.38
CA GLU A 172 -2.16 4.51 21.25
C GLU A 172 -2.76 5.35 22.36
N LEU A 173 -2.28 5.12 23.58
CA LEU A 173 -2.52 5.97 24.72
C LEU A 173 -1.17 6.27 25.35
N ASN A 174 -0.81 7.53 25.51
CA ASN A 174 0.40 7.92 26.21
C ASN A 174 0.14 9.03 27.22
N GLY A 175 0.78 8.89 28.39
CA GLY A 175 0.88 9.90 29.42
C GLY A 175 2.31 10.42 29.48
N SER A 176 2.52 11.72 29.42
CA SER A 176 3.83 12.34 29.54
C SER A 176 3.84 13.37 30.65
N TYR A 177 4.92 13.40 31.39
CA TYR A 177 5.18 14.36 32.43
C TYR A 177 6.56 14.99 32.22
N ASN A 178 6.63 16.32 32.20
CA ASN A 178 7.89 17.04 32.06
C ASN A 178 7.87 18.24 32.99
N ARG A 179 8.81 18.32 33.92
CA ARG A 179 8.89 19.42 34.87
C ARG A 179 10.33 19.70 35.30
N LYS A 180 10.63 20.98 35.48
CA LYS A 180 11.89 21.45 36.04
C LYS A 180 11.66 21.95 37.50
N PHE A 181 12.50 21.53 38.42
CA PHE A 181 12.52 21.89 39.83
C PHE A 181 13.91 22.45 40.18
N GLY A 182 14.07 23.75 40.07
CA GLY A 182 15.38 24.38 40.22
C GLY A 182 16.37 23.82 39.20
N ASP A 183 17.46 23.21 39.65
CA ASP A 183 18.52 22.61 38.82
C ASP A 183 18.16 21.19 38.31
N HIS A 184 17.04 20.63 38.73
CA HIS A 184 16.62 19.27 38.40
C HIS A 184 15.53 19.29 37.32
N SER A 185 15.71 18.52 36.26
CA SER A 185 14.70 18.28 35.23
C SER A 185 14.25 16.81 35.27
N LEU A 186 12.95 16.58 35.34
CA LEU A 186 12.34 15.27 35.37
C LEU A 186 11.39 15.13 34.18
N GLY A 187 11.59 14.07 33.37
CA GLY A 187 10.67 13.65 32.35
C GLY A 187 10.22 12.21 32.58
N ALA A 188 8.97 11.93 32.31
CA ALA A 188 8.42 10.58 32.33
C ALA A 188 7.46 10.41 31.15
N LEU A 189 7.44 9.23 30.56
CA LEU A 189 6.52 8.80 29.52
C LEU A 189 6.05 7.38 29.82
N LEU A 190 4.75 7.17 29.78
CA LEU A 190 4.14 5.84 29.76
C LEU A 190 3.29 5.75 28.49
N MET A 191 3.52 4.74 27.67
CA MET A 191 2.84 4.55 26.39
C MET A 191 2.34 3.12 26.29
N PHE A 192 1.09 2.97 25.88
CA PHE A 192 0.49 1.69 25.51
C PHE A 192 0.00 1.79 24.07
N TYR A 193 0.27 0.76 23.25
CA TYR A 193 -0.31 0.67 21.92
C TYR A 193 -0.79 -0.73 21.57
N LEU A 194 -1.77 -0.77 20.68
CA LEU A 194 -2.29 -1.96 20.02
C LEU A 194 -2.27 -1.75 18.50
N GLN A 195 -1.78 -2.73 17.78
CA GLN A 195 -1.83 -2.72 16.31
C GLN A 195 -2.41 -4.03 15.79
N SER A 196 -3.31 -3.95 14.81
CA SER A 196 -3.87 -5.13 14.13
C SER A 196 -3.85 -4.91 12.62
N LYS A 197 -3.09 -5.75 11.89
CA LYS A 197 -2.98 -5.76 10.44
C LYS A 197 -3.66 -6.99 9.87
N SER A 198 -4.59 -6.80 8.95
CA SER A 198 -5.26 -7.87 8.22
C SER A 198 -4.99 -7.74 6.72
N TYR A 199 -4.70 -8.86 6.08
CA TYR A 199 -4.49 -8.95 4.64
C TYR A 199 -5.51 -9.91 4.07
N SER A 200 -6.28 -9.50 3.06
CA SER A 200 -7.26 -10.38 2.40
C SER A 200 -6.63 -11.34 1.41
N TYR A 201 -5.40 -11.03 0.99
CA TYR A 201 -4.64 -11.82 0.02
C TYR A 201 -3.15 -11.78 0.35
N LYS A 202 -2.54 -12.96 0.45
CA LYS A 202 -1.08 -13.14 0.40
C LYS A 202 -0.73 -13.77 -0.92
N ASP A 203 0.24 -13.22 -1.63
CA ASP A 203 0.65 -13.63 -2.98
C ASP A 203 1.19 -15.08 -3.10
N ASN A 204 1.26 -15.83 -2.01
CA ASN A 204 1.66 -17.23 -2.07
C ASN A 204 0.46 -18.12 -2.34
N ALA A 205 0.34 -18.57 -3.58
CA ALA A 205 -0.68 -19.50 -4.07
C ALA A 205 -0.78 -20.82 -3.26
N ASP A 206 0.25 -21.14 -2.45
CA ASP A 206 0.35 -22.38 -1.69
C ASP A 206 -0.22 -22.30 -0.27
N ILE A 207 -0.56 -21.10 0.23
CA ILE A 207 -1.13 -20.98 1.58
C ILE A 207 -2.65 -20.82 1.50
N LYS A 208 -3.35 -21.86 1.12
CA LYS A 208 -4.79 -22.07 1.42
C LYS A 208 -4.99 -22.34 2.91
N SER A 209 -4.22 -21.72 3.80
CA SER A 209 -4.29 -22.05 5.22
C SER A 209 -5.10 -20.97 5.94
N VAL A 210 -5.85 -21.42 6.93
CA VAL A 210 -6.56 -20.60 7.92
C VAL A 210 -5.64 -19.53 8.53
N ILE A 211 -4.32 -19.80 8.60
CA ILE A 211 -3.28 -18.91 9.09
C ILE A 211 -3.19 -17.59 8.27
N ALA A 212 -3.49 -17.63 6.95
CA ALA A 212 -3.44 -16.42 6.12
C ALA A 212 -4.55 -15.40 6.48
N ALA A 213 -5.64 -15.87 7.09
CA ALA A 213 -6.76 -15.04 7.51
C ALA A 213 -6.58 -14.43 8.91
N ILE A 214 -5.58 -14.89 9.68
CA ILE A 214 -5.33 -14.40 11.05
C ILE A 214 -4.66 -13.02 10.96
N PRO A 215 -5.22 -11.99 11.62
CA PRO A 215 -4.58 -10.68 11.69
C PRO A 215 -3.25 -10.74 12.42
N TYR A 216 -2.27 -9.97 11.99
CA TYR A 216 -1.05 -9.75 12.76
C TYR A 216 -1.32 -8.73 13.86
N ARG A 217 -1.25 -9.14 15.11
CA ARG A 217 -1.46 -8.28 16.27
C ARG A 217 -0.18 -8.09 17.05
N ASN A 218 0.09 -6.83 17.38
CA ASN A 218 1.18 -6.44 18.26
C ASN A 218 0.62 -5.51 19.32
N GLU A 219 1.13 -5.66 20.54
CA GLU A 219 0.85 -4.74 21.63
C GLU A 219 2.11 -4.48 22.43
N ALA A 220 2.22 -3.27 22.99
CA ALA A 220 3.31 -2.94 23.88
C ALA A 220 2.90 -1.93 24.93
N LEU A 221 3.50 -2.11 26.10
CA LEU A 221 3.56 -1.12 27.16
C LEU A 221 5.02 -0.67 27.28
N SER A 222 5.26 0.64 27.16
CA SER A 222 6.62 1.21 27.25
C SER A 222 6.64 2.34 28.25
N GLY A 223 7.67 2.36 29.09
CA GLY A 223 7.94 3.40 30.05
C GLY A 223 9.31 4.02 29.80
N ARG A 224 9.42 5.33 29.96
CA ARG A 224 10.67 6.09 29.92
C ARG A 224 10.71 7.08 31.05
N VAL A 225 11.84 7.15 31.74
CA VAL A 225 12.13 8.19 32.75
C VAL A 225 13.45 8.85 32.36
N THR A 226 13.42 10.18 32.31
CA THR A 226 14.61 11.01 32.05
C THR A 226 14.86 11.92 33.23
N TYR A 227 16.12 12.06 33.60
CA TYR A 227 16.53 12.98 34.67
C TYR A 227 17.74 13.79 34.22
N GLY A 228 17.67 15.09 34.44
CA GLY A 228 18.77 16.01 34.19
C GLY A 228 19.11 16.83 35.43
N TYR A 229 20.40 17.08 35.63
CA TYR A 229 20.90 17.91 36.71
C TYR A 229 21.79 19.04 36.17
N LYS A 230 21.43 20.30 36.50
CA LYS A 230 22.11 21.53 36.07
C LYS A 230 22.31 21.65 34.56
N ASP A 231 21.43 21.01 33.77
CA ASP A 231 21.55 20.91 32.32
C ASP A 231 22.93 20.38 31.84
N THR A 232 23.68 19.72 32.74
CA THR A 232 25.01 19.18 32.53
C THR A 232 25.04 17.66 32.53
N TYR A 233 24.33 17.03 33.46
CA TYR A 233 24.25 15.58 33.62
C TYR A 233 22.88 15.08 33.24
N PHE A 234 22.85 14.01 32.46
CA PHE A 234 21.60 13.42 31.99
C PHE A 234 21.64 11.91 32.17
N THR A 235 20.52 11.34 32.54
CA THR A 235 20.30 9.89 32.53
C THR A 235 18.91 9.58 32.03
N GLU A 236 18.80 8.46 31.36
CA GLU A 236 17.54 7.95 30.83
C GLU A 236 17.41 6.45 31.08
N PHE A 237 16.26 6.04 31.54
CA PHE A 237 15.87 4.65 31.68
C PHE A 237 14.64 4.37 30.83
N ASN A 238 14.71 3.31 30.02
CA ASN A 238 13.60 2.84 29.19
C ASN A 238 13.28 1.39 29.55
N LEU A 239 12.00 1.06 29.57
CA LEU A 239 11.51 -0.29 29.75
C LEU A 239 10.37 -0.56 28.78
N GLY A 240 10.55 -1.54 27.90
CA GLY A 240 9.52 -2.02 27.00
C GLY A 240 9.03 -3.41 27.42
N TYR A 241 7.72 -3.62 27.38
CA TYR A 241 7.08 -4.93 27.47
C TYR A 241 6.24 -5.10 26.20
N THR A 242 6.72 -5.92 25.27
CA THR A 242 6.15 -6.02 23.91
C THR A 242 5.74 -7.45 23.61
N GLY A 243 4.56 -7.60 23.01
CA GLY A 243 4.00 -8.87 22.60
C GLY A 243 3.60 -8.92 21.14
N SER A 244 3.70 -10.13 20.55
CA SER A 244 3.27 -10.42 19.19
C SER A 244 2.62 -11.79 19.09
N GLU A 245 1.53 -11.87 18.33
CA GLU A 245 0.85 -13.15 18.03
C GLU A 245 1.67 -14.10 17.16
N GLN A 246 2.77 -13.64 16.57
CA GLN A 246 3.65 -14.47 15.75
C GLN A 246 4.45 -15.50 16.58
N PHE A 247 4.52 -15.30 17.90
CA PHE A 247 5.19 -16.21 18.79
C PHE A 247 4.21 -17.20 19.43
N GLN A 248 4.74 -18.36 19.82
CA GLN A 248 3.97 -19.41 20.47
C GLN A 248 3.34 -18.90 21.78
N THR A 249 2.15 -19.40 22.09
CA THR A 249 1.46 -19.11 23.36
C THR A 249 2.39 -19.40 24.55
N GLY A 250 2.48 -18.44 25.48
CA GLY A 250 3.41 -18.49 26.61
C GLY A 250 4.76 -17.82 26.36
N HIS A 251 5.12 -17.53 25.09
CA HIS A 251 6.38 -16.84 24.71
C HIS A 251 6.12 -15.59 23.87
N ARG A 252 4.91 -15.03 23.94
CA ARG A 252 4.49 -13.91 23.10
C ARG A 252 5.04 -12.57 23.55
N PHE A 253 5.44 -12.46 24.82
CA PHE A 253 5.86 -11.21 25.45
C PHE A 253 7.30 -11.25 25.90
N GLY A 254 8.00 -10.13 25.74
CA GLY A 254 9.36 -9.94 26.20
C GLY A 254 9.57 -8.60 26.88
N TRP A 255 10.55 -8.53 27.79
CA TRP A 255 11.01 -7.32 28.47
C TRP A 255 12.27 -6.79 27.80
N PHE A 256 12.30 -5.47 27.55
CA PHE A 256 13.39 -4.81 26.84
C PHE A 256 13.85 -3.56 27.63
N PRO A 257 14.71 -3.73 28.66
CA PRO A 257 15.27 -2.61 29.40
C PRO A 257 16.42 -1.96 28.64
N ALA A 258 16.54 -0.63 28.77
CA ALA A 258 17.70 0.13 28.29
C ALA A 258 17.99 1.29 29.25
N ILE A 259 19.28 1.61 29.45
CA ILE A 259 19.75 2.73 30.24
C ILE A 259 20.79 3.51 29.45
N SER A 260 20.75 4.83 29.56
CA SER A 260 21.76 5.72 28.97
C SER A 260 22.12 6.85 29.93
N GLY A 261 23.31 7.41 29.77
CA GLY A 261 23.80 8.58 30.49
C GLY A 261 24.55 9.53 29.59
N GLY A 262 24.49 10.83 29.89
CA GLY A 262 25.16 11.88 29.13
C GLY A 262 25.75 12.95 30.06
N TRP A 263 26.84 13.57 29.63
CA TRP A 263 27.51 14.66 30.31
C TRP A 263 27.98 15.70 29.31
N ILE A 264 27.74 16.99 29.60
CA ILE A 264 28.15 18.13 28.79
C ILE A 264 29.29 18.83 29.54
N PRO A 265 30.59 18.59 29.15
CA PRO A 265 31.74 19.11 29.86
C PRO A 265 31.94 20.62 29.67
N THR A 266 31.31 21.24 28.69
CA THR A 266 31.49 22.65 28.34
C THR A 266 30.68 23.62 29.21
N GLN A 267 29.91 23.11 30.20
CA GLN A 267 29.14 23.95 31.12
C GLN A 267 29.79 24.11 32.51
N TYR A 268 31.07 23.85 32.62
CA TYR A 268 31.87 24.15 33.80
C TYR A 268 32.62 25.49 33.64
#